data_7fb5a8bd76ceeefc091ee5c3c2036c88
#
_entry.id   7fb5a8bd76ceeefc091ee5c3c2036c88
#
_cell.length_a   1.000
_cell.length_b   1.000
_cell.length_c   1.000
_cell.angle_alpha   90.00
_cell.angle_beta   90.00
_cell.angle_gamma   90.00
#
_symmetry.space_group_name_H-M   'P 1'
#
loop_
_entity.id
_entity.type
_entity.pdbx_description
1 polymer ?
#
loop_
_entity_poly.entity_id
_entity_poly.type
_entity_poly.pdbx_seq_one_letter_code
_entity_poly.pdbx_strand_id
1 'polypeptide(L)'
;MKNYVEIVDVVARQVLDSRCFPTVEVEVYLEDGTMGRAAVPSGASTGIYEAVELRDGNKDYFMGKGVLKAVENVNDTISEELIGCNVFDQTYIDKILIELDGTSNKGKLGANAILGVSLAVAHAAANYLGIPLYQYVGGVNAKVLPVPMMNIINGGSHADNSVDLQEFMIMPVGFDSFDKAVQACGEIYHSLKKTLNDKGYSTGVGDEGGFAPNLKSNAEAIDVILEAITKAGYEPGKEIFIAIDAASSEYYKDGKYVLENEGKTLSATEMVDFFEEWVNKYPIISIEDGMAEEDWEGWKLLTDRLGDRVQLVGDDLFVTNTDRLSDGIYRGVANSILIKLNQIGTLTETLNAIEMANRAGYTAVISHRSGETEDTTIADLVVAVNAGQIKTGAPARSERVAKYNQLIRIEEELEDVAEYRGKKAFFNLK
;
A
#
# COMPACT_ATOMS: atom_id res chain seq x y z
N MET A 1 -8.37 -19.24 29.42
CA MET A 1 -7.23 -18.72 28.65
C MET A 1 -6.15 -18.27 29.62
N LYS A 2 -4.87 -18.55 29.33
CA LYS A 2 -3.76 -17.99 30.11
C LYS A 2 -3.60 -16.49 29.76
N ASN A 3 -3.22 -15.70 30.74
CA ASN A 3 -2.88 -14.27 30.55
C ASN A 3 -1.44 -14.08 30.04
N TYR A 4 -0.69 -15.17 29.94
CA TYR A 4 0.69 -15.23 29.52
C TYR A 4 0.87 -16.52 28.70
N VAL A 5 1.32 -16.38 27.46
CA VAL A 5 1.58 -17.47 26.51
C VAL A 5 2.95 -17.25 25.90
N GLU A 6 3.85 -18.18 26.18
CA GLU A 6 5.24 -18.04 25.78
C GLU A 6 5.45 -18.26 24.30
N ILE A 7 6.29 -17.41 23.69
CA ILE A 7 6.97 -17.66 22.44
C ILE A 7 8.07 -18.67 22.73
N VAL A 8 8.03 -19.82 22.08
CA VAL A 8 9.03 -20.89 22.29
C VAL A 8 10.01 -21.03 21.14
N ASP A 9 9.67 -20.52 19.96
CA ASP A 9 10.56 -20.50 18.80
C ASP A 9 10.18 -19.40 17.81
N VAL A 10 11.20 -18.84 17.11
CA VAL A 10 11.05 -17.86 16.02
C VAL A 10 11.95 -18.31 14.88
N VAL A 11 11.37 -18.65 13.75
CA VAL A 11 12.08 -19.22 12.59
C VAL A 11 11.79 -18.40 11.35
N ALA A 12 12.83 -17.96 10.67
CA ALA A 12 12.71 -17.31 9.36
C ALA A 12 13.28 -18.17 8.24
N ARG A 13 12.75 -17.95 7.07
CA ARG A 13 13.25 -18.47 5.81
C ARG A 13 13.17 -17.47 4.69
N GLN A 14 13.95 -17.70 3.65
CA GLN A 14 13.82 -17.00 2.39
C GLN A 14 12.72 -17.66 1.55
N VAL A 15 11.77 -16.86 1.06
CA VAL A 15 10.78 -17.24 0.05
C VAL A 15 10.90 -16.32 -1.16
N LEU A 16 10.10 -16.51 -2.21
CA LEU A 16 10.12 -15.67 -3.41
C LEU A 16 8.91 -14.73 -3.44
N ASP A 17 9.15 -13.50 -3.82
CA ASP A 17 8.10 -12.52 -4.13
C ASP A 17 7.53 -12.70 -5.55
N SER A 18 6.52 -11.92 -5.91
CA SER A 18 5.84 -11.94 -7.22
C SER A 18 6.74 -11.58 -8.42
N ARG A 19 7.94 -11.06 -8.16
CA ARG A 19 8.98 -10.76 -9.15
C ARG A 19 10.08 -11.80 -9.19
N CYS A 20 9.91 -12.90 -8.45
CA CYS A 20 10.90 -13.97 -8.29
C CYS A 20 12.22 -13.50 -7.61
N PHE A 21 12.14 -12.45 -6.77
CA PHE A 21 13.23 -12.07 -5.87
C PHE A 21 12.97 -12.61 -4.46
N PRO A 22 14.07 -12.91 -3.72
CA PRO A 22 13.95 -13.34 -2.33
C PRO A 22 13.29 -12.30 -1.44
N THR A 23 12.47 -12.77 -0.50
CA THR A 23 11.98 -12.02 0.64
C THR A 23 11.94 -12.87 1.89
N VAL A 24 11.66 -12.26 3.05
CA VAL A 24 11.67 -12.92 4.36
C VAL A 24 10.26 -13.39 4.71
N GLU A 25 10.15 -14.66 5.11
CA GLU A 25 8.98 -15.23 5.79
C GLU A 25 9.39 -15.64 7.20
N VAL A 26 8.56 -15.31 8.19
CA VAL A 26 8.80 -15.64 9.60
C VAL A 26 7.65 -16.46 10.17
N GLU A 27 7.98 -17.45 10.98
CA GLU A 27 7.06 -18.23 11.81
C GLU A 27 7.39 -18.02 13.29
N VAL A 28 6.38 -17.77 14.10
CA VAL A 28 6.46 -17.70 15.57
C VAL A 28 5.64 -18.83 16.15
N TYR A 29 6.27 -19.64 16.99
CA TYR A 29 5.65 -20.80 17.65
C TYR A 29 5.42 -20.54 19.13
N LEU A 30 4.25 -20.96 19.61
CA LEU A 30 3.85 -20.84 21.01
C LEU A 30 3.95 -22.19 21.76
N GLU A 31 3.94 -22.13 23.10
CA GLU A 31 4.11 -23.28 23.98
C GLU A 31 3.10 -24.43 23.77
N ASP A 32 1.93 -24.14 23.18
CA ASP A 32 0.90 -25.12 22.88
C ASP A 32 0.95 -25.66 21.43
N GLY A 33 1.94 -25.23 20.65
CA GLY A 33 2.11 -25.56 19.24
C GLY A 33 1.36 -24.67 18.27
N THR A 34 0.62 -23.67 18.75
CA THR A 34 0.04 -22.63 17.87
C THR A 34 1.15 -21.88 17.14
N MET A 35 0.93 -21.55 15.88
CA MET A 35 1.89 -20.85 15.04
C MET A 35 1.25 -19.66 14.36
N GLY A 36 2.00 -18.55 14.26
CA GLY A 36 1.72 -17.42 13.39
C GLY A 36 2.78 -17.28 12.32
N ARG A 37 2.39 -16.91 11.10
CA ARG A 37 3.29 -16.74 9.95
C ARG A 37 3.03 -15.42 9.28
N ALA A 38 4.08 -14.75 8.80
CA ALA A 38 3.98 -13.58 7.96
C ALA A 38 5.12 -13.53 6.92
N ALA A 39 4.82 -13.06 5.73
CA ALA A 39 5.81 -12.81 4.68
C ALA A 39 5.86 -11.31 4.36
N VAL A 40 7.09 -10.78 4.23
CA VAL A 40 7.32 -9.34 4.07
C VAL A 40 7.35 -8.97 2.59
N PRO A 41 6.60 -7.93 2.14
CA PRO A 41 6.68 -7.45 0.76
C PRO A 41 7.95 -6.62 0.52
N SER A 42 8.25 -6.35 -0.75
CA SER A 42 9.47 -5.67 -1.19
C SER A 42 9.17 -4.58 -2.23
N GLY A 43 9.74 -3.40 -2.08
CA GLY A 43 9.57 -2.28 -3.02
C GLY A 43 10.38 -2.43 -4.32
N ALA A 44 9.92 -1.80 -5.41
CA ALA A 44 10.72 -1.57 -6.62
C ALA A 44 11.37 -0.20 -6.58
N SER A 45 10.58 0.85 -6.43
CA SER A 45 11.00 2.19 -6.03
C SER A 45 10.98 2.29 -4.51
N THR A 46 11.90 3.04 -3.93
CA THR A 46 11.96 3.24 -2.47
C THR A 46 12.24 4.71 -2.18
N GLY A 47 11.39 5.34 -1.35
CA GLY A 47 11.64 6.66 -0.82
C GLY A 47 12.96 6.70 -0.04
N ILE A 48 13.68 7.82 -0.09
CA ILE A 48 15.02 7.94 0.54
C ILE A 48 14.97 7.85 2.08
N TYR A 49 13.79 7.98 2.66
CA TYR A 49 13.58 7.93 4.11
C TYR A 49 12.95 6.63 4.61
N GLU A 50 12.76 5.63 3.73
CA GLU A 50 12.26 4.32 4.13
C GLU A 50 13.24 3.59 5.07
N ALA A 51 12.70 2.76 5.97
CA ALA A 51 13.50 1.81 6.73
C ALA A 51 14.20 0.81 5.79
N VAL A 52 15.38 0.36 6.18
CA VAL A 52 16.28 -0.42 5.31
C VAL A 52 15.75 -1.84 5.12
N GLU A 53 15.43 -2.21 3.89
CA GLU A 53 15.30 -3.59 3.48
C GLU A 53 16.70 -4.21 3.35
N LEU A 54 17.08 -5.09 4.30
CA LEU A 54 18.41 -5.67 4.33
C LEU A 54 18.59 -6.71 3.20
N ARG A 55 19.52 -6.44 2.29
CA ARG A 55 19.90 -7.30 1.18
C ARG A 55 21.34 -7.78 1.34
N ASP A 56 21.65 -9.00 0.90
CA ASP A 56 22.97 -9.62 1.07
C ASP A 56 24.05 -8.92 0.26
N GLY A 57 23.72 -8.33 -0.90
CA GLY A 57 24.65 -7.66 -1.80
C GLY A 57 25.57 -8.60 -2.59
N ASN A 58 25.45 -9.91 -2.42
CA ASN A 58 26.23 -10.90 -3.16
C ASN A 58 25.68 -11.04 -4.60
N LYS A 59 26.38 -10.50 -5.58
CA LYS A 59 25.95 -10.48 -6.98
C LYS A 59 25.81 -11.88 -7.61
N ASP A 60 26.50 -12.89 -7.08
CA ASP A 60 26.43 -14.28 -7.55
C ASP A 60 25.19 -15.02 -7.04
N TYR A 61 24.41 -14.38 -6.13
CA TYR A 61 23.20 -14.95 -5.57
C TYR A 61 22.04 -13.95 -5.71
N PHE A 62 21.03 -14.30 -6.52
CA PHE A 62 19.89 -13.43 -6.86
C PHE A 62 20.31 -11.99 -7.22
N MET A 63 21.41 -11.83 -7.96
CA MET A 63 21.93 -10.52 -8.42
C MET A 63 22.15 -9.50 -7.26
N GLY A 64 22.50 -9.99 -6.07
CA GLY A 64 22.69 -9.18 -4.86
C GLY A 64 21.45 -8.98 -4.01
N LYS A 65 20.29 -9.49 -4.46
CA LYS A 65 18.99 -9.29 -3.77
C LYS A 65 18.63 -10.42 -2.79
N GLY A 66 19.55 -11.30 -2.42
CA GLY A 66 19.37 -12.30 -1.37
C GLY A 66 19.03 -11.66 -0.03
N VAL A 67 18.37 -12.41 0.88
CA VAL A 67 17.95 -11.94 2.21
C VAL A 67 18.46 -12.86 3.33
N LEU A 68 19.50 -13.66 3.07
CA LEU A 68 19.99 -14.64 4.03
C LEU A 68 20.51 -14.01 5.32
N LYS A 69 21.11 -12.79 5.25
CA LYS A 69 21.51 -12.03 6.45
C LYS A 69 20.32 -11.63 7.30
N ALA A 70 19.22 -11.20 6.68
CA ALA A 70 18.00 -10.88 7.41
C ALA A 70 17.41 -12.14 8.06
N VAL A 71 17.41 -13.27 7.36
CA VAL A 71 17.01 -14.58 7.89
C VAL A 71 17.88 -14.99 9.08
N GLU A 72 19.20 -14.87 8.98
CA GLU A 72 20.14 -15.17 10.07
C GLU A 72 19.89 -14.24 11.27
N ASN A 73 19.66 -12.95 11.06
CA ASN A 73 19.31 -12.00 12.12
C ASN A 73 18.05 -12.41 12.89
N VAL A 74 17.05 -12.98 12.20
CA VAL A 74 15.85 -13.50 12.87
C VAL A 74 16.17 -14.78 13.65
N ASN A 75 16.82 -15.75 13.00
CA ASN A 75 17.02 -17.10 13.56
C ASN A 75 17.98 -17.10 14.75
N ASP A 76 18.95 -16.20 14.76
CA ASP A 76 19.97 -16.13 15.82
C ASP A 76 19.63 -14.99 16.81
N THR A 77 19.76 -13.72 16.36
CA THR A 77 19.74 -12.56 17.24
C THR A 77 18.34 -12.26 17.81
N ILE A 78 17.30 -12.25 16.94
CA ILE A 78 15.94 -11.88 17.36
C ILE A 78 15.29 -13.03 18.13
N SER A 79 15.47 -14.26 17.65
CA SER A 79 14.90 -15.45 18.30
C SER A 79 15.37 -15.57 19.75
N GLU A 80 16.67 -15.39 20.03
CA GLU A 80 17.22 -15.47 21.39
C GLU A 80 16.56 -14.48 22.38
N GLU A 81 16.23 -13.27 21.90
CA GLU A 81 15.62 -12.22 22.74
C GLU A 81 14.12 -12.41 22.95
N LEU A 82 13.42 -13.10 22.03
CA LEU A 82 11.97 -13.25 22.11
C LEU A 82 11.49 -14.55 22.75
N ILE A 83 12.34 -15.58 22.84
CA ILE A 83 11.99 -16.81 23.55
C ILE A 83 11.67 -16.49 25.00
N GLY A 84 10.51 -16.96 25.47
CA GLY A 84 9.98 -16.65 26.81
C GLY A 84 9.13 -15.39 26.89
N CYS A 85 9.12 -14.53 25.86
CA CYS A 85 8.22 -13.37 25.83
C CYS A 85 6.74 -13.80 25.71
N ASN A 86 5.86 -12.96 26.26
CA ASN A 86 4.42 -13.17 26.10
C ASN A 86 3.94 -12.68 24.74
N VAL A 87 3.31 -13.57 23.97
CA VAL A 87 2.84 -13.26 22.60
C VAL A 87 1.82 -12.09 22.53
N PHE A 88 1.12 -11.81 23.63
CA PHE A 88 0.13 -10.73 23.69
C PHE A 88 0.73 -9.34 23.91
N ASP A 89 2.02 -9.24 24.23
CA ASP A 89 2.69 -7.96 24.51
C ASP A 89 3.30 -7.32 23.25
N GLN A 90 2.49 -7.21 22.18
CA GLN A 90 2.92 -6.74 20.84
C GLN A 90 3.77 -5.46 20.91
N THR A 91 3.31 -4.44 21.64
CA THR A 91 4.01 -3.15 21.71
C THR A 91 5.36 -3.26 22.43
N TYR A 92 5.47 -4.17 23.39
CA TYR A 92 6.72 -4.45 24.10
C TYR A 92 7.69 -5.25 23.20
N ILE A 93 7.19 -6.23 22.46
CA ILE A 93 7.97 -7.02 21.48
C ILE A 93 8.51 -6.10 20.40
N ASP A 94 7.68 -5.25 19.80
CA ASP A 94 8.11 -4.29 18.77
C ASP A 94 9.16 -3.33 19.30
N LYS A 95 9.03 -2.91 20.57
CA LYS A 95 10.06 -2.09 21.26
C LYS A 95 11.37 -2.84 21.39
N ILE A 96 11.36 -4.13 21.80
CA ILE A 96 12.58 -4.97 21.86
C ILE A 96 13.26 -5.01 20.48
N LEU A 97 12.49 -5.25 19.41
CA LEU A 97 13.02 -5.32 18.05
C LEU A 97 13.70 -4.02 17.61
N ILE A 98 13.09 -2.86 17.92
CA ILE A 98 13.64 -1.53 17.61
C ILE A 98 14.91 -1.28 18.40
N GLU A 99 14.92 -1.57 19.72
CA GLU A 99 16.07 -1.38 20.59
C GLU A 99 17.24 -2.31 20.23
N LEU A 100 16.96 -3.53 19.78
CA LEU A 100 17.95 -4.52 19.36
C LEU A 100 18.66 -4.09 18.07
N ASP A 101 17.93 -3.50 17.12
CA ASP A 101 18.52 -2.85 15.95
C ASP A 101 19.34 -1.61 16.35
N GLY A 102 18.76 -0.70 17.12
CA GLY A 102 19.39 0.49 17.67
C GLY A 102 19.76 1.57 16.64
N THR A 103 19.39 1.41 15.37
CA THR A 103 19.59 2.43 14.31
C THR A 103 18.27 3.14 13.99
N SER A 104 18.35 4.37 13.48
CA SER A 104 17.15 5.16 13.16
C SER A 104 16.33 4.61 12.00
N ASN A 105 16.95 3.81 11.12
CA ASN A 105 16.34 3.28 9.90
C ASN A 105 16.33 1.74 9.82
N LYS A 106 16.52 1.06 10.96
CA LYS A 106 16.56 -0.41 11.05
C LYS A 106 17.63 -1.06 10.16
N GLY A 107 18.76 -0.35 9.96
CA GLY A 107 19.83 -0.76 9.05
C GLY A 107 20.71 -1.90 9.55
N LYS A 108 20.68 -2.24 10.85
CA LYS A 108 21.49 -3.31 11.43
C LYS A 108 20.87 -4.69 11.24
N LEU A 109 19.61 -4.87 11.64
CA LEU A 109 18.89 -6.14 11.52
C LEU A 109 18.10 -6.25 10.22
N GLY A 110 17.65 -5.13 9.70
CA GLY A 110 16.80 -5.02 8.53
C GLY A 110 15.31 -4.87 8.89
N ALA A 111 14.64 -3.89 8.28
CA ALA A 111 13.20 -3.70 8.46
C ALA A 111 12.40 -4.95 8.02
N ASN A 112 12.87 -5.68 7.01
CA ASN A 112 12.27 -6.94 6.57
C ASN A 112 12.34 -8.03 7.64
N ALA A 113 13.45 -8.19 8.35
CA ALA A 113 13.58 -9.12 9.47
C ALA A 113 12.64 -8.72 10.62
N ILE A 114 12.68 -7.46 11.02
CA ILE A 114 11.89 -6.90 12.12
C ILE A 114 10.39 -7.01 11.85
N LEU A 115 9.94 -6.58 10.66
CA LEU A 115 8.53 -6.62 10.29
C LEU A 115 7.99 -8.06 10.22
N GLY A 116 8.76 -8.97 9.63
CA GLY A 116 8.35 -10.37 9.56
C GLY A 116 8.03 -10.95 10.94
N VAL A 117 8.88 -10.67 11.93
CA VAL A 117 8.66 -11.08 13.31
C VAL A 117 7.46 -10.38 13.95
N SER A 118 7.38 -9.04 13.83
CA SER A 118 6.29 -8.26 14.39
C SER A 118 4.92 -8.74 13.92
N LEU A 119 4.77 -9.03 12.62
CA LEU A 119 3.52 -9.53 12.06
C LEU A 119 3.25 -10.99 12.44
N ALA A 120 4.27 -11.87 12.42
CA ALA A 120 4.11 -13.27 12.81
C ALA A 120 3.67 -13.41 14.28
N VAL A 121 4.14 -12.53 15.17
CA VAL A 121 3.68 -12.45 16.58
C VAL A 121 2.19 -12.12 16.64
N ALA A 122 1.72 -11.12 15.90
CA ALA A 122 0.30 -10.75 15.86
C ALA A 122 -0.56 -11.89 15.34
N HIS A 123 -0.12 -12.60 14.28
CA HIS A 123 -0.79 -13.79 13.76
C HIS A 123 -0.82 -14.93 14.78
N ALA A 124 0.28 -15.19 15.50
CA ALA A 124 0.33 -16.22 16.52
C ALA A 124 -0.66 -15.93 17.66
N ALA A 125 -0.71 -14.67 18.12
CA ALA A 125 -1.64 -14.24 19.15
C ALA A 125 -3.11 -14.39 18.72
N ALA A 126 -3.46 -13.96 17.51
CA ALA A 126 -4.80 -14.11 16.94
C ALA A 126 -5.19 -15.59 16.82
N ASN A 127 -4.30 -16.43 16.30
CA ASN A 127 -4.49 -17.87 16.14
C ASN A 127 -4.68 -18.57 17.49
N TYR A 128 -3.90 -18.22 18.52
CA TYR A 128 -4.05 -18.75 19.87
C TYR A 128 -5.43 -18.45 20.46
N LEU A 129 -5.93 -17.22 20.24
CA LEU A 129 -7.24 -16.80 20.70
C LEU A 129 -8.39 -17.37 19.86
N GLY A 130 -8.10 -17.95 18.70
CA GLY A 130 -9.10 -18.47 17.76
C GLY A 130 -9.98 -17.36 17.15
N ILE A 131 -9.43 -16.15 16.98
CA ILE A 131 -10.13 -15.02 16.37
C ILE A 131 -9.37 -14.54 15.12
N PRO A 132 -10.05 -13.94 14.13
CA PRO A 132 -9.40 -13.36 12.96
C PRO A 132 -8.42 -12.25 13.33
N LEU A 133 -7.39 -12.05 12.49
CA LEU A 133 -6.38 -11.02 12.75
C LEU A 133 -6.98 -9.61 12.79
N TYR A 134 -7.95 -9.30 11.93
CA TYR A 134 -8.60 -7.98 11.94
C TYR A 134 -9.32 -7.69 13.27
N GLN A 135 -9.89 -8.71 13.92
CA GLN A 135 -10.51 -8.56 15.25
C GLN A 135 -9.48 -8.45 16.36
N TYR A 136 -8.38 -9.22 16.27
CA TYR A 136 -7.29 -9.15 17.26
C TYR A 136 -6.66 -7.75 17.29
N VAL A 137 -6.33 -7.19 16.14
CA VAL A 137 -5.69 -5.88 16.04
C VAL A 137 -6.69 -4.74 16.27
N GLY A 138 -7.88 -4.82 15.70
CA GLY A 138 -8.86 -3.72 15.67
C GLY A 138 -9.89 -3.76 16.79
N GLY A 139 -9.99 -4.87 17.53
CA GLY A 139 -10.97 -5.05 18.59
C GLY A 139 -12.41 -5.14 18.07
N VAL A 140 -13.36 -4.91 18.96
CA VAL A 140 -14.80 -5.14 18.73
C VAL A 140 -15.46 -4.21 17.70
N ASN A 141 -14.79 -3.16 17.26
CA ASN A 141 -15.34 -2.19 16.29
C ASN A 141 -14.77 -2.33 14.87
N ALA A 142 -13.91 -3.32 14.62
CA ALA A 142 -13.36 -3.62 13.30
C ALA A 142 -14.44 -4.19 12.38
N LYS A 143 -14.92 -3.40 11.40
CA LYS A 143 -16.07 -3.76 10.54
C LYS A 143 -16.13 -3.03 9.20
N VAL A 144 -15.23 -2.07 8.95
CA VAL A 144 -15.30 -1.25 7.74
C VAL A 144 -14.49 -1.89 6.62
N LEU A 145 -15.18 -2.36 5.58
CA LEU A 145 -14.59 -2.82 4.34
C LEU A 145 -14.07 -1.61 3.54
N PRO A 146 -12.86 -1.71 2.96
CA PRO A 146 -12.26 -0.59 2.26
C PRO A 146 -12.80 -0.39 0.85
N VAL A 147 -12.81 0.86 0.38
CA VAL A 147 -12.87 1.17 -1.06
C VAL A 147 -11.53 0.77 -1.68
N PRO A 148 -11.51 -0.17 -2.65
CA PRO A 148 -10.26 -0.54 -3.31
C PRO A 148 -9.84 0.50 -4.34
N MET A 149 -8.54 0.84 -4.36
CA MET A 149 -7.87 1.58 -5.42
C MET A 149 -7.21 0.55 -6.34
N MET A 150 -7.90 0.15 -7.41
CA MET A 150 -7.41 -0.91 -8.29
C MET A 150 -6.62 -0.34 -9.47
N ASN A 151 -5.32 -0.59 -9.48
CA ASN A 151 -4.42 -0.19 -10.56
C ASN A 151 -4.69 -0.99 -11.83
N ILE A 152 -5.26 -0.38 -12.89
CA ILE A 152 -5.65 -1.04 -14.14
C ILE A 152 -4.85 -0.61 -15.36
N ILE A 153 -4.12 0.51 -15.28
CA ILE A 153 -3.10 0.91 -16.29
C ILE A 153 -1.83 1.34 -15.55
N ASN A 154 -0.71 0.76 -15.95
CA ASN A 154 0.63 1.06 -15.48
C ASN A 154 1.40 1.95 -16.47
N GLY A 155 2.19 2.87 -15.93
CA GLY A 155 3.18 3.67 -16.65
C GLY A 155 4.42 3.90 -15.78
N GLY A 156 5.19 4.96 -16.05
CA GLY A 156 6.36 5.33 -15.27
C GLY A 156 7.34 4.17 -15.04
N SER A 157 7.82 4.03 -13.82
CA SER A 157 8.74 2.94 -13.44
C SER A 157 8.08 1.56 -13.36
N HIS A 158 6.74 1.48 -13.38
CA HIS A 158 5.98 0.21 -13.33
C HIS A 158 5.75 -0.43 -14.71
N ALA A 159 6.10 0.24 -15.82
CA ALA A 159 5.94 -0.27 -17.17
C ALA A 159 6.96 0.34 -18.14
N ASP A 160 7.50 -0.49 -19.03
CA ASP A 160 8.33 -0.02 -20.15
C ASP A 160 7.41 0.44 -21.30
N ASN A 161 6.84 1.63 -21.15
CA ASN A 161 5.89 2.23 -22.10
C ASN A 161 6.02 3.76 -22.17
N SER A 162 5.13 4.39 -22.93
CA SER A 162 5.10 5.83 -23.21
C SER A 162 4.19 6.65 -22.27
N VAL A 163 3.96 6.20 -21.05
CA VAL A 163 3.12 6.89 -20.06
C VAL A 163 4.01 7.35 -18.91
N ASP A 164 4.05 8.66 -18.60
CA ASP A 164 4.96 9.21 -17.59
C ASP A 164 4.47 8.93 -16.16
N LEU A 165 3.15 9.03 -15.90
CA LEU A 165 2.56 8.79 -14.59
C LEU A 165 2.50 7.29 -14.28
N GLN A 166 2.76 6.92 -13.03
CA GLN A 166 3.04 5.53 -12.64
C GLN A 166 1.81 4.62 -12.65
N GLU A 167 0.67 5.10 -12.12
CA GLU A 167 -0.54 4.27 -11.98
C GLU A 167 -1.81 5.06 -12.26
N PHE A 168 -2.72 4.39 -12.98
CA PHE A 168 -4.10 4.87 -13.17
C PHE A 168 -5.05 3.84 -12.58
N MET A 169 -5.76 4.24 -11.54
CA MET A 169 -6.60 3.38 -10.71
C MET A 169 -8.07 3.74 -10.84
N ILE A 170 -8.94 2.74 -10.63
CA ILE A 170 -10.38 2.93 -10.46
C ILE A 170 -10.78 2.75 -9.00
N MET A 171 -11.74 3.55 -8.54
CA MET A 171 -12.28 3.52 -7.18
C MET A 171 -13.80 3.38 -7.21
N PRO A 172 -14.35 2.22 -6.81
CA PRO A 172 -15.79 1.92 -6.84
C PRO A 172 -16.51 2.47 -5.59
N VAL A 173 -16.79 3.77 -5.57
CA VAL A 173 -17.38 4.45 -4.41
C VAL A 173 -18.92 4.44 -4.39
N GLY A 174 -19.56 4.05 -5.49
CA GLY A 174 -21.02 4.11 -5.67
C GLY A 174 -21.77 2.82 -5.30
N PHE A 175 -21.17 1.95 -4.49
CA PHE A 175 -21.72 0.63 -4.13
C PHE A 175 -22.05 0.57 -2.64
N ASP A 176 -22.86 -0.42 -2.25
CA ASP A 176 -23.33 -0.65 -0.89
C ASP A 176 -22.64 -1.85 -0.19
N SER A 177 -21.80 -2.62 -0.91
CA SER A 177 -21.02 -3.73 -0.40
C SER A 177 -19.68 -3.88 -1.14
N PHE A 178 -18.74 -4.56 -0.49
CA PHE A 178 -17.40 -4.77 -1.05
C PHE A 178 -17.43 -5.75 -2.23
N ASP A 179 -18.20 -6.83 -2.15
CA ASP A 179 -18.35 -7.82 -3.22
C ASP A 179 -18.86 -7.19 -4.52
N LYS A 180 -19.88 -6.31 -4.46
CA LYS A 180 -20.37 -5.58 -5.64
C LYS A 180 -19.33 -4.60 -6.19
N ALA A 181 -18.58 -3.95 -5.31
CA ALA A 181 -17.49 -3.07 -5.71
C ALA A 181 -16.39 -3.84 -6.47
N VAL A 182 -16.00 -5.03 -5.99
CA VAL A 182 -15.03 -5.92 -6.65
C VAL A 182 -15.58 -6.46 -7.96
N GLN A 183 -16.86 -6.86 -8.01
CA GLN A 183 -17.52 -7.28 -9.25
C GLN A 183 -17.41 -6.20 -10.32
N ALA A 184 -17.81 -4.97 -10.00
CA ALA A 184 -17.74 -3.84 -10.92
C ALA A 184 -16.31 -3.61 -11.45
N CYS A 185 -15.31 -3.64 -10.58
CA CYS A 185 -13.91 -3.49 -10.98
C CYS A 185 -13.44 -4.62 -11.89
N GLY A 186 -13.83 -5.87 -11.64
CA GLY A 186 -13.53 -7.01 -12.51
C GLY A 186 -14.14 -6.86 -13.89
N GLU A 187 -15.40 -6.45 -13.97
CA GLU A 187 -16.10 -6.21 -15.23
C GLU A 187 -15.46 -5.06 -16.03
N ILE A 188 -15.09 -3.97 -15.36
CA ILE A 188 -14.36 -2.84 -15.96
C ILE A 188 -12.99 -3.29 -16.47
N TYR A 189 -12.24 -4.08 -15.72
CA TYR A 189 -10.94 -4.60 -16.11
C TYR A 189 -11.02 -5.43 -17.39
N HIS A 190 -12.01 -6.31 -17.52
CA HIS A 190 -12.24 -7.07 -18.75
C HIS A 190 -12.73 -6.19 -19.90
N SER A 191 -13.57 -5.20 -19.65
CA SER A 191 -13.99 -4.19 -20.62
C SER A 191 -12.79 -3.37 -21.13
N LEU A 192 -11.87 -2.98 -20.23
CA LEU A 192 -10.63 -2.27 -20.59
C LEU A 192 -9.74 -3.13 -21.48
N LYS A 193 -9.55 -4.42 -21.13
CA LYS A 193 -8.80 -5.36 -21.99
C LYS A 193 -9.35 -5.39 -23.42
N LYS A 194 -10.67 -5.48 -23.54
CA LYS A 194 -11.32 -5.48 -24.86
C LYS A 194 -11.13 -4.14 -25.57
N THR A 195 -11.32 -3.02 -24.89
CA THR A 195 -11.15 -1.67 -25.45
C THR A 195 -9.73 -1.45 -25.98
N LEU A 196 -8.72 -1.87 -25.22
CA LEU A 196 -7.31 -1.80 -25.65
C LEU A 196 -7.05 -2.67 -26.89
N ASN A 197 -7.54 -3.91 -26.90
CA ASN A 197 -7.40 -4.80 -28.06
C ASN A 197 -8.08 -4.23 -29.31
N ASP A 198 -9.30 -3.69 -29.18
CA ASP A 198 -10.05 -3.09 -30.29
C ASP A 198 -9.34 -1.87 -30.90
N LYS A 199 -8.53 -1.17 -30.10
CA LYS A 199 -7.67 -0.06 -30.51
C LYS A 199 -6.29 -0.51 -30.99
N GLY A 200 -5.96 -1.79 -30.94
CA GLY A 200 -4.67 -2.36 -31.35
C GLY A 200 -3.55 -2.18 -30.32
N TYR A 201 -3.86 -1.87 -29.07
CA TYR A 201 -2.90 -1.76 -27.99
C TYR A 201 -2.57 -3.12 -27.35
N SER A 202 -1.38 -3.23 -26.76
CA SER A 202 -0.96 -4.37 -25.93
C SER A 202 -1.84 -4.50 -24.69
N THR A 203 -2.12 -5.74 -24.30
CA THR A 203 -2.78 -6.10 -23.04
C THR A 203 -1.87 -6.94 -22.13
N GLY A 204 -0.55 -6.85 -22.32
CA GLY A 204 0.44 -7.32 -21.36
C GLY A 204 0.28 -6.55 -20.05
N VAL A 205 0.54 -7.22 -18.93
CA VAL A 205 0.37 -6.64 -17.59
C VAL A 205 1.72 -6.33 -16.96
N GLY A 206 1.76 -5.27 -16.16
CA GLY A 206 2.87 -4.90 -15.30
C GLY A 206 2.93 -5.71 -14.00
N ASP A 207 3.85 -5.33 -13.12
CA ASP A 207 4.13 -6.02 -11.85
C ASP A 207 2.91 -6.07 -10.91
N GLU A 208 2.02 -5.10 -11.01
CA GLU A 208 0.83 -4.99 -10.17
C GLU A 208 -0.46 -5.46 -10.85
N GLY A 209 -0.35 -6.04 -12.05
CA GLY A 209 -1.46 -6.63 -12.78
C GLY A 209 -2.26 -5.66 -13.67
N GLY A 210 -1.99 -4.35 -13.63
CA GLY A 210 -2.53 -3.37 -14.57
C GLY A 210 -1.94 -3.57 -15.97
N PHE A 211 -2.69 -3.19 -17.02
CA PHE A 211 -2.19 -3.24 -18.41
C PHE A 211 -1.09 -2.19 -18.63
N ALA A 212 -0.16 -2.49 -19.52
CA ALA A 212 0.98 -1.63 -19.85
C ALA A 212 1.01 -1.28 -21.35
N PRO A 213 -0.02 -0.63 -21.91
CA PRO A 213 -0.07 -0.26 -23.32
C PRO A 213 0.85 0.95 -23.61
N ASN A 214 1.35 1.03 -24.86
CA ASN A 214 2.00 2.23 -25.39
C ASN A 214 0.94 3.24 -25.84
N LEU A 215 0.42 4.04 -24.89
CA LEU A 215 -0.56 5.09 -25.20
C LEU A 215 0.13 6.36 -25.71
N LYS A 216 -0.63 7.24 -26.36
CA LYS A 216 -0.07 8.46 -26.96
C LYS A 216 0.19 9.57 -25.96
N SER A 217 -0.43 9.53 -24.78
CA SER A 217 -0.31 10.51 -23.71
C SER A 217 -0.85 9.96 -22.39
N ASN A 218 -0.50 10.61 -21.27
CA ASN A 218 -1.11 10.32 -19.98
C ASN A 218 -2.64 10.52 -19.98
N ALA A 219 -3.14 11.52 -20.71
CA ALA A 219 -4.58 11.79 -20.83
C ALA A 219 -5.31 10.63 -21.54
N GLU A 220 -4.70 9.99 -22.54
CA GLU A 220 -5.32 8.84 -23.23
C GLU A 220 -5.51 7.66 -22.25
N ALA A 221 -4.67 7.50 -21.22
CA ALA A 221 -4.87 6.48 -20.20
C ALA A 221 -6.21 6.68 -19.47
N ILE A 222 -6.52 7.91 -19.07
CA ILE A 222 -7.81 8.22 -18.45
C ILE A 222 -8.96 8.02 -19.45
N ASP A 223 -8.80 8.48 -20.70
CA ASP A 223 -9.86 8.41 -21.71
C ASP A 223 -10.26 6.95 -22.00
N VAL A 224 -9.29 6.01 -22.12
CA VAL A 224 -9.60 4.59 -22.36
C VAL A 224 -10.21 3.91 -21.13
N ILE A 225 -9.84 4.33 -19.91
CA ILE A 225 -10.47 3.86 -18.67
C ILE A 225 -11.93 4.32 -18.62
N LEU A 226 -12.22 5.59 -18.88
CA LEU A 226 -13.59 6.13 -18.87
C LEU A 226 -14.47 5.44 -19.94
N GLU A 227 -13.90 5.16 -21.11
CA GLU A 227 -14.58 4.37 -22.17
C GLU A 227 -14.90 2.95 -21.66
N ALA A 228 -13.94 2.32 -20.96
CA ALA A 228 -14.12 0.97 -20.43
C ALA A 228 -15.17 0.90 -19.32
N ILE A 229 -15.20 1.89 -18.40
CA ILE A 229 -16.22 2.03 -17.36
C ILE A 229 -17.62 2.13 -17.99
N THR A 230 -17.77 3.02 -18.96
CA THR A 230 -19.05 3.24 -19.65
C THR A 230 -19.50 2.00 -20.43
N LYS A 231 -18.57 1.31 -21.12
CA LYS A 231 -18.87 0.06 -21.84
C LYS A 231 -19.23 -1.11 -20.92
N ALA A 232 -18.70 -1.12 -19.69
CA ALA A 232 -19.07 -2.07 -18.65
C ALA A 232 -20.46 -1.80 -18.04
N GLY A 233 -21.06 -0.64 -18.34
CA GLY A 233 -22.39 -0.26 -17.87
C GLY A 233 -22.41 0.56 -16.60
N TYR A 234 -21.25 1.07 -16.15
CA TYR A 234 -21.11 1.90 -14.95
C TYR A 234 -20.97 3.38 -15.29
N GLU A 235 -21.28 4.26 -14.31
CA GLU A 235 -21.31 5.71 -14.48
C GLU A 235 -20.04 6.35 -13.89
N PRO A 236 -19.10 6.87 -14.77
CA PRO A 236 -17.92 7.59 -14.28
C PRO A 236 -18.32 8.87 -13.51
N GLY A 237 -17.63 9.12 -12.39
CA GLY A 237 -17.87 10.27 -11.54
C GLY A 237 -19.08 10.15 -10.61
N LYS A 238 -19.75 9.00 -10.62
CA LYS A 238 -20.85 8.68 -9.70
C LYS A 238 -20.63 7.35 -9.01
N GLU A 239 -20.48 6.27 -9.78
CA GLU A 239 -20.22 4.93 -9.25
C GLU A 239 -18.72 4.66 -9.14
N ILE A 240 -17.97 5.07 -10.18
CA ILE A 240 -16.54 4.83 -10.32
C ILE A 240 -15.81 6.17 -10.50
N PHE A 241 -14.81 6.40 -9.67
CA PHE A 241 -13.88 7.52 -9.78
C PHE A 241 -12.51 7.04 -10.21
N ILE A 242 -11.66 7.99 -10.62
CA ILE A 242 -10.27 7.77 -11.00
C ILE A 242 -9.37 8.19 -9.84
N ALA A 243 -8.34 7.39 -9.56
CA ALA A 243 -7.21 7.77 -8.74
C ALA A 243 -5.93 7.64 -9.55
N ILE A 244 -4.95 8.48 -9.25
CA ILE A 244 -3.67 8.54 -9.95
C ILE A 244 -2.55 8.45 -8.91
N ASP A 245 -1.54 7.62 -9.20
CA ASP A 245 -0.23 7.74 -8.57
C ASP A 245 0.72 8.35 -9.59
N ALA A 246 1.17 9.55 -9.30
CA ALA A 246 2.03 10.30 -10.18
C ALA A 246 3.51 9.95 -10.00
N ALA A 247 3.91 9.48 -8.81
CA ALA A 247 5.28 9.19 -8.42
C ALA A 247 6.26 10.30 -8.86
N SER A 248 5.92 11.56 -8.54
CA SER A 248 6.54 12.75 -9.15
C SER A 248 8.03 12.90 -8.84
N SER A 249 8.54 12.22 -7.81
CA SER A 249 9.97 12.18 -7.51
C SER A 249 10.79 11.55 -8.63
N GLU A 250 10.23 10.59 -9.39
CA GLU A 250 10.90 9.87 -10.48
C GLU A 250 11.30 10.78 -11.66
N TYR A 251 10.51 11.83 -11.92
CA TYR A 251 10.76 12.78 -13.01
C TYR A 251 11.05 14.20 -12.54
N TYR A 252 11.38 14.39 -11.24
CA TYR A 252 11.81 15.66 -10.68
C TYR A 252 13.32 15.83 -10.81
N LYS A 253 13.77 16.80 -11.62
CA LYS A 253 15.18 17.04 -11.91
C LYS A 253 15.45 18.55 -11.86
N ASP A 254 16.46 18.97 -11.11
CA ASP A 254 16.91 20.37 -11.03
C ASP A 254 15.79 21.39 -10.75
N GLY A 255 14.85 21.05 -9.88
CA GLY A 255 13.71 21.92 -9.53
C GLY A 255 12.60 21.96 -10.59
N LYS A 256 12.56 21.01 -11.50
CA LYS A 256 11.58 20.90 -12.59
C LYS A 256 11.02 19.48 -12.70
N TYR A 257 9.77 19.38 -13.13
CA TYR A 257 9.08 18.14 -13.46
C TYR A 257 9.20 17.88 -14.96
N VAL A 258 9.92 16.83 -15.35
CA VAL A 258 10.21 16.51 -16.76
C VAL A 258 9.37 15.32 -17.20
N LEU A 259 8.24 15.58 -17.83
CA LEU A 259 7.36 14.58 -18.43
C LEU A 259 7.87 14.29 -19.85
N GLU A 260 8.78 13.31 -19.97
CA GLU A 260 9.54 13.06 -21.20
C GLU A 260 8.62 12.66 -22.37
N ASN A 261 7.64 11.81 -22.12
CA ASN A 261 6.70 11.34 -23.15
C ASN A 261 5.67 12.40 -23.55
N GLU A 262 5.35 13.33 -22.67
CA GLU A 262 4.52 14.52 -22.98
C GLU A 262 5.34 15.64 -23.63
N GLY A 263 6.67 15.56 -23.62
CA GLY A 263 7.57 16.62 -24.09
C GLY A 263 7.47 17.92 -23.28
N LYS A 264 7.14 17.82 -21.99
CA LYS A 264 6.92 18.95 -21.09
C LYS A 264 7.98 19.04 -20.01
N THR A 265 8.42 20.26 -19.69
CA THR A 265 9.25 20.56 -18.53
C THR A 265 8.55 21.64 -17.73
N LEU A 266 8.05 21.29 -16.55
CA LEU A 266 7.14 22.11 -15.75
C LEU A 266 7.83 22.58 -14.46
N SER A 267 7.56 23.81 -14.05
CA SER A 267 7.80 24.27 -12.67
C SER A 267 6.78 23.67 -11.73
N ALA A 268 6.98 23.81 -10.41
CA ALA A 268 6.01 23.35 -9.41
C ALA A 268 4.61 23.97 -9.66
N THR A 269 4.54 25.27 -9.97
CA THR A 269 3.26 25.93 -10.27
C THR A 269 2.59 25.35 -11.51
N GLU A 270 3.34 25.15 -12.60
CA GLU A 270 2.80 24.56 -13.83
C GLU A 270 2.37 23.10 -13.65
N MET A 271 3.04 22.34 -12.76
CA MET A 271 2.63 20.97 -12.41
C MET A 271 1.30 20.96 -11.62
N VAL A 272 1.13 21.92 -10.71
CA VAL A 272 -0.15 22.09 -9.99
C VAL A 272 -1.25 22.53 -10.97
N ASP A 273 -0.97 23.44 -11.92
CA ASP A 273 -1.91 23.83 -12.98
C ASP A 273 -2.33 22.62 -13.84
N PHE A 274 -1.39 21.72 -14.15
CA PHE A 274 -1.65 20.48 -14.88
C PHE A 274 -2.64 19.57 -14.13
N PHE A 275 -2.43 19.33 -12.83
CA PHE A 275 -3.37 18.54 -12.04
C PHE A 275 -4.72 19.25 -11.86
N GLU A 276 -4.76 20.57 -11.69
CA GLU A 276 -6.02 21.28 -11.57
C GLU A 276 -6.85 21.22 -12.84
N GLU A 277 -6.23 21.32 -14.02
CA GLU A 277 -6.91 21.12 -15.31
C GLU A 277 -7.53 19.70 -15.37
N TRP A 278 -6.78 18.68 -14.93
CA TRP A 278 -7.25 17.30 -14.94
C TRP A 278 -8.41 17.06 -13.97
N VAL A 279 -8.33 17.58 -12.77
CA VAL A 279 -9.40 17.49 -11.76
C VAL A 279 -10.67 18.21 -12.23
N ASN A 280 -10.53 19.29 -13.03
CA ASN A 280 -11.67 19.99 -13.64
C ASN A 280 -12.30 19.21 -14.80
N LYS A 281 -11.52 18.40 -15.52
CA LYS A 281 -11.94 17.68 -16.72
C LYS A 281 -12.41 16.24 -16.44
N TYR A 282 -11.78 15.55 -15.50
CA TYR A 282 -11.97 14.13 -15.25
C TYR A 282 -12.50 13.87 -13.84
N PRO A 283 -13.19 12.77 -13.60
CA PRO A 283 -13.70 12.42 -12.27
C PRO A 283 -12.58 11.85 -11.36
N ILE A 284 -11.54 12.66 -11.14
CA ILE A 284 -10.41 12.29 -10.27
C ILE A 284 -10.79 12.61 -8.83
N ILE A 285 -10.63 11.62 -7.92
CA ILE A 285 -10.92 11.75 -6.49
C ILE A 285 -9.65 11.69 -5.63
N SER A 286 -8.56 11.12 -6.15
CA SER A 286 -7.31 10.96 -5.41
C SER A 286 -6.10 11.12 -6.32
N ILE A 287 -5.07 11.82 -5.82
CA ILE A 287 -3.75 11.98 -6.44
C ILE A 287 -2.71 11.63 -5.38
N GLU A 288 -1.90 10.61 -5.66
CA GLU A 288 -0.77 10.19 -4.85
C GLU A 288 0.52 10.76 -5.43
N ASP A 289 1.39 11.24 -4.55
CA ASP A 289 2.69 11.85 -4.85
C ASP A 289 2.67 12.80 -6.06
N GLY A 290 1.69 13.73 -6.04
CA GLY A 290 1.52 14.73 -7.08
C GLY A 290 2.68 15.73 -7.19
N MET A 291 3.53 15.80 -6.15
CA MET A 291 4.77 16.57 -6.12
C MET A 291 5.90 15.69 -5.58
N ALA A 292 7.15 16.05 -5.85
CA ALA A 292 8.32 15.33 -5.37
C ALA A 292 8.43 15.35 -3.83
N GLU A 293 9.03 14.32 -3.24
CA GLU A 293 9.11 14.09 -1.79
C GLU A 293 9.83 15.20 -0.99
N GLU A 294 10.66 16.02 -1.65
CA GLU A 294 11.35 17.17 -1.05
C GLU A 294 10.80 18.53 -1.52
N ASP A 295 9.84 18.58 -2.43
CA ASP A 295 9.22 19.82 -2.89
C ASP A 295 8.05 20.26 -1.99
N TRP A 296 8.36 20.57 -0.73
CA TRP A 296 7.38 20.98 0.28
C TRP A 296 6.57 22.23 -0.10
N GLU A 297 7.18 23.15 -0.84
CA GLU A 297 6.48 24.35 -1.33
C GLU A 297 5.50 24.00 -2.46
N GLY A 298 5.88 23.10 -3.37
CA GLY A 298 4.99 22.55 -4.37
C GLY A 298 3.83 21.78 -3.75
N TRP A 299 4.09 20.95 -2.76
CA TRP A 299 3.06 20.25 -1.99
C TRP A 299 2.09 21.20 -1.29
N LYS A 300 2.61 22.28 -0.70
CA LYS A 300 1.76 23.30 -0.08
C LYS A 300 0.84 23.97 -1.11
N LEU A 301 1.39 24.35 -2.25
CA LEU A 301 0.61 24.95 -3.33
C LEU A 301 -0.47 23.99 -3.87
N LEU A 302 -0.11 22.71 -4.09
CA LEU A 302 -1.05 21.68 -4.52
C LEU A 302 -2.20 21.50 -3.51
N THR A 303 -1.85 21.46 -2.21
CA THR A 303 -2.83 21.28 -1.12
C THR A 303 -3.77 22.48 -1.02
N ASP A 304 -3.25 23.71 -1.08
CA ASP A 304 -4.06 24.92 -1.01
C ASP A 304 -5.05 25.04 -2.18
N ARG A 305 -4.70 24.49 -3.35
CA ARG A 305 -5.55 24.60 -4.55
C ARG A 305 -6.55 23.45 -4.68
N LEU A 306 -6.15 22.22 -4.32
CA LEU A 306 -6.92 21.01 -4.61
C LEU A 306 -7.36 20.22 -3.36
N GLY A 307 -6.78 20.48 -2.19
CA GLY A 307 -6.99 19.65 -1.01
C GLY A 307 -8.42 19.56 -0.47
N ASP A 308 -9.27 20.55 -0.78
CA ASP A 308 -10.71 20.50 -0.44
C ASP A 308 -11.53 19.61 -1.39
N ARG A 309 -11.01 19.32 -2.57
CA ARG A 309 -11.71 18.66 -3.69
C ARG A 309 -11.23 17.26 -3.98
N VAL A 310 -9.95 16.99 -3.71
CA VAL A 310 -9.25 15.76 -4.08
C VAL A 310 -8.41 15.28 -2.91
N GLN A 311 -8.43 13.99 -2.67
CA GLN A 311 -7.51 13.35 -1.73
C GLN A 311 -6.09 13.45 -2.27
N LEU A 312 -5.18 14.02 -1.49
CA LEU A 312 -3.77 14.17 -1.80
C LEU A 312 -2.98 13.24 -0.89
N VAL A 313 -2.51 12.14 -1.44
CA VAL A 313 -1.85 11.06 -0.69
C VAL A 313 -0.33 11.26 -0.74
N GLY A 314 0.31 11.29 0.42
CA GLY A 314 1.77 11.22 0.51
C GLY A 314 2.23 9.79 0.71
N ASP A 315 2.95 9.21 -0.27
CA ASP A 315 3.70 7.96 -0.17
C ASP A 315 5.17 8.27 0.13
N ASP A 316 5.97 8.63 -0.86
CA ASP A 316 7.39 9.00 -0.66
C ASP A 316 7.55 10.22 0.24
N LEU A 317 6.56 11.13 0.23
CA LEU A 317 6.53 12.28 1.13
C LEU A 317 6.59 11.88 2.60
N PHE A 318 5.85 10.86 3.01
CA PHE A 318 5.67 10.48 4.43
C PHE A 318 6.33 9.15 4.82
N VAL A 319 6.51 8.22 3.89
CA VAL A 319 7.09 6.88 4.07
C VAL A 319 6.62 6.16 5.34
N THR A 320 5.32 6.27 5.66
CA THR A 320 4.71 5.73 6.90
C THR A 320 5.40 6.21 8.20
N ASN A 321 6.19 7.27 8.14
CA ASN A 321 7.01 7.79 9.24
C ASN A 321 6.29 8.91 9.99
N THR A 322 6.14 8.76 11.31
CA THR A 322 5.42 9.73 12.16
C THR A 322 6.09 11.10 12.24
N ASP A 323 7.41 11.19 12.14
CA ASP A 323 8.12 12.47 12.18
C ASP A 323 7.84 13.27 10.88
N ARG A 324 7.95 12.61 9.72
CA ARG A 324 7.62 13.25 8.43
C ARG A 324 6.13 13.60 8.32
N LEU A 325 5.25 12.71 8.79
CA LEU A 325 3.81 12.99 8.84
C LEU A 325 3.51 14.19 9.75
N SER A 326 4.13 14.27 10.93
CA SER A 326 3.98 15.39 11.85
C SER A 326 4.43 16.72 11.23
N ASP A 327 5.54 16.72 10.48
CA ASP A 327 6.01 17.91 9.75
C ASP A 327 5.02 18.32 8.64
N GLY A 328 4.48 17.34 7.89
CA GLY A 328 3.45 17.59 6.89
C GLY A 328 2.17 18.18 7.46
N ILE A 329 1.69 17.62 8.58
CA ILE A 329 0.52 18.15 9.30
C ILE A 329 0.77 19.58 9.76
N TYR A 330 1.93 19.85 10.35
CA TYR A 330 2.30 21.20 10.81
C TYR A 330 2.35 22.22 9.66
N ARG A 331 2.87 21.83 8.50
CA ARG A 331 2.91 22.67 7.28
C ARG A 331 1.56 22.76 6.58
N GLY A 332 0.61 21.88 6.88
CA GLY A 332 -0.68 21.79 6.20
C GLY A 332 -0.53 21.36 4.73
N VAL A 333 0.23 20.30 4.48
CA VAL A 333 0.47 19.70 3.17
C VAL A 333 -0.11 18.30 3.09
N ALA A 334 -0.64 17.90 1.93
CA ALA A 334 -1.42 16.69 1.71
C ALA A 334 -2.70 16.67 2.60
N ASN A 335 -3.46 15.59 2.54
CA ASN A 335 -4.62 15.34 3.39
C ASN A 335 -4.87 13.82 3.57
N SER A 336 -3.92 13.01 3.15
CA SER A 336 -3.93 11.54 3.25
C SER A 336 -2.49 11.02 3.31
N ILE A 337 -2.32 9.84 3.91
CA ILE A 337 -1.04 9.11 3.94
C ILE A 337 -1.22 7.73 3.32
N LEU A 338 -0.24 7.29 2.53
CA LEU A 338 -0.12 5.89 2.15
C LEU A 338 0.61 5.12 3.27
N ILE A 339 0.10 3.96 3.62
CA ILE A 339 0.61 3.12 4.71
C ILE A 339 1.22 1.85 4.12
N LYS A 340 2.52 1.74 4.21
CA LYS A 340 3.30 0.56 3.81
C LYS A 340 4.10 0.06 5.03
N LEU A 341 3.72 -1.09 5.57
CA LEU A 341 4.28 -1.60 6.84
C LEU A 341 5.81 -1.73 6.80
N ASN A 342 6.36 -2.14 5.64
CA ASN A 342 7.80 -2.33 5.50
C ASN A 342 8.61 -1.01 5.36
N GLN A 343 7.96 0.12 5.08
CA GLN A 343 8.63 1.43 5.09
C GLN A 343 9.03 1.88 6.49
N ILE A 344 8.34 1.36 7.52
CA ILE A 344 8.60 1.70 8.93
C ILE A 344 9.10 0.50 9.75
N GLY A 345 8.54 -0.71 9.56
CA GLY A 345 9.13 -1.99 9.97
C GLY A 345 8.54 -2.64 11.21
N THR A 346 7.52 -2.08 11.88
CA THR A 346 6.74 -2.77 12.93
C THR A 346 5.25 -2.48 12.81
N LEU A 347 4.43 -3.38 13.34
CA LEU A 347 2.98 -3.18 13.44
C LEU A 347 2.65 -1.98 14.34
N THR A 348 3.35 -1.85 15.49
CA THR A 348 3.12 -0.74 16.43
C THR A 348 3.41 0.62 15.81
N GLU A 349 4.54 0.80 15.11
CA GLU A 349 4.85 2.06 14.43
C GLU A 349 3.84 2.37 13.32
N THR A 350 3.41 1.35 12.58
CA THR A 350 2.36 1.47 11.55
C THR A 350 1.05 1.97 12.15
N LEU A 351 0.59 1.37 13.25
CA LEU A 351 -0.63 1.80 13.95
C LEU A 351 -0.51 3.22 14.49
N ASN A 352 0.66 3.62 14.99
CA ASN A 352 0.91 4.98 15.45
C ASN A 352 0.81 6.01 14.30
N ALA A 353 1.31 5.69 13.11
CA ALA A 353 1.20 6.55 11.94
C ALA A 353 -0.26 6.73 11.50
N ILE A 354 -1.04 5.63 11.47
CA ILE A 354 -2.47 5.65 11.15
C ILE A 354 -3.25 6.49 12.18
N GLU A 355 -2.98 6.28 13.47
CA GLU A 355 -3.64 7.05 14.53
C GLU A 355 -3.33 8.55 14.42
N MET A 356 -2.06 8.92 14.17
CA MET A 356 -1.65 10.31 13.99
C MET A 356 -2.38 10.94 12.79
N ALA A 357 -2.46 10.26 11.64
CA ALA A 357 -3.17 10.72 10.46
C ALA A 357 -4.65 10.99 10.77
N ASN A 358 -5.34 10.01 11.34
CA ASN A 358 -6.75 10.11 11.68
C ASN A 358 -7.05 11.26 12.65
N ARG A 359 -6.21 11.48 13.68
CA ARG A 359 -6.35 12.59 14.62
C ARG A 359 -6.15 13.96 13.98
N ALA A 360 -5.39 14.03 12.90
CA ALA A 360 -5.18 15.25 12.13
C ALA A 360 -6.27 15.49 11.05
N GLY A 361 -7.22 14.56 10.90
CA GLY A 361 -8.25 14.62 9.85
C GLY A 361 -7.75 14.15 8.48
N TYR A 362 -6.60 13.48 8.42
CA TYR A 362 -6.09 12.82 7.22
C TYR A 362 -6.69 11.44 7.09
N THR A 363 -6.93 10.99 5.87
CA THR A 363 -7.23 9.59 5.58
C THR A 363 -5.94 8.76 5.56
N ALA A 364 -6.08 7.45 5.76
CA ALA A 364 -4.99 6.50 5.59
C ALA A 364 -5.38 5.46 4.53
N VAL A 365 -4.51 5.23 3.56
CA VAL A 365 -4.69 4.21 2.52
C VAL A 365 -3.72 3.07 2.82
N ILE A 366 -4.22 1.90 3.14
CA ILE A 366 -3.37 0.73 3.40
C ILE A 366 -2.90 0.17 2.06
N SER A 367 -1.59 -0.04 1.91
CA SER A 367 -0.99 -0.32 0.61
C SER A 367 -0.12 -1.57 0.60
N HIS A 368 -0.12 -2.23 -0.56
CA HIS A 368 0.84 -3.25 -0.96
C HIS A 368 2.20 -2.65 -1.36
N ARG A 369 3.09 -3.51 -1.84
CA ARG A 369 4.32 -3.12 -2.56
C ARG A 369 4.36 -3.79 -3.95
N SER A 370 5.32 -3.37 -4.80
CA SER A 370 5.47 -3.94 -6.14
C SER A 370 5.83 -5.43 -6.10
N GLY A 371 6.70 -5.84 -5.17
CA GLY A 371 7.01 -7.24 -4.89
C GLY A 371 6.17 -7.77 -3.74
N GLU A 372 5.13 -8.51 -4.05
CA GLU A 372 4.19 -9.09 -3.08
C GLU A 372 4.34 -10.60 -2.97
N THR A 373 3.75 -11.14 -1.91
CA THR A 373 3.59 -12.57 -1.67
C THR A 373 2.10 -12.91 -1.55
N GLU A 374 1.77 -14.15 -1.24
CA GLU A 374 0.40 -14.59 -0.90
C GLU A 374 -0.10 -14.08 0.46
N ASP A 375 0.76 -13.44 1.27
CA ASP A 375 0.38 -12.86 2.56
C ASP A 375 -0.77 -11.85 2.42
N THR A 376 -1.74 -11.91 3.33
CA THR A 376 -2.96 -11.09 3.30
C THR A 376 -3.09 -10.14 4.48
N THR A 377 -2.05 -9.98 5.28
CA THR A 377 -2.05 -9.15 6.50
C THR A 377 -2.61 -7.76 6.29
N ILE A 378 -2.31 -7.11 5.14
CA ILE A 378 -2.84 -5.76 4.84
C ILE A 378 -4.36 -5.73 4.66
N ALA A 379 -4.98 -6.83 4.22
CA ALA A 379 -6.43 -6.94 4.12
C ALA A 379 -7.09 -7.00 5.51
N ASP A 380 -6.50 -7.75 6.44
CA ASP A 380 -6.94 -7.75 7.83
C ASP A 380 -6.69 -6.39 8.50
N LEU A 381 -5.51 -5.78 8.26
CA LEU A 381 -5.13 -4.50 8.85
C LEU A 381 -6.08 -3.37 8.44
N VAL A 382 -6.45 -3.26 7.17
CA VAL A 382 -7.33 -2.18 6.71
C VAL A 382 -8.70 -2.21 7.39
N VAL A 383 -9.22 -3.41 7.64
CA VAL A 383 -10.49 -3.60 8.38
C VAL A 383 -10.28 -3.37 9.87
N ALA A 384 -9.17 -3.86 10.45
CA ALA A 384 -8.81 -3.68 11.86
C ALA A 384 -8.86 -2.20 12.27
N VAL A 385 -8.25 -1.33 11.47
CA VAL A 385 -8.16 0.10 11.77
C VAL A 385 -9.29 0.93 11.18
N ASN A 386 -10.28 0.29 10.51
CA ASN A 386 -11.37 0.97 9.80
C ASN A 386 -10.89 2.09 8.86
N ALA A 387 -9.75 1.90 8.19
CA ALA A 387 -9.14 2.92 7.34
C ALA A 387 -10.02 3.32 6.14
N GLY A 388 -10.84 2.40 5.67
CA GLY A 388 -11.83 2.64 4.61
C GLY A 388 -11.26 2.68 3.19
N GLN A 389 -9.94 2.52 2.99
CA GLN A 389 -9.31 2.51 1.68
C GLN A 389 -8.11 1.54 1.64
N ILE A 390 -7.96 0.82 0.51
CA ILE A 390 -6.84 -0.09 0.27
C ILE A 390 -6.31 0.05 -1.16
N LYS A 391 -4.99 0.12 -1.32
CA LYS A 391 -4.28 0.10 -2.61
C LYS A 391 -3.51 -1.22 -2.70
N THR A 392 -4.00 -2.19 -3.50
CA THR A 392 -3.37 -3.51 -3.59
C THR A 392 -3.35 -4.11 -5.00
N GLY A 393 -3.17 -3.23 -6.01
CA GLY A 393 -2.99 -3.61 -7.42
C GLY A 393 -4.29 -3.88 -8.17
N ALA A 394 -4.17 -4.49 -9.34
CA ALA A 394 -5.29 -4.83 -10.21
C ALA A 394 -6.08 -6.05 -9.68
N PRO A 395 -7.32 -6.27 -10.18
CA PRO A 395 -8.05 -7.51 -9.95
C PRO A 395 -7.48 -8.68 -10.80
N ALA A 396 -6.17 -8.79 -10.83
CA ALA A 396 -5.39 -9.77 -11.57
C ALA A 396 -4.07 -10.05 -10.84
N ARG A 397 -3.41 -11.19 -11.13
CA ARG A 397 -2.25 -11.75 -10.43
C ARG A 397 -2.61 -12.25 -9.02
N SER A 398 -2.24 -13.47 -8.72
CA SER A 398 -2.72 -14.19 -7.52
C SER A 398 -2.37 -13.49 -6.21
N GLU A 399 -1.19 -12.90 -6.11
CA GLU A 399 -0.71 -12.17 -4.94
C GLU A 399 -1.51 -10.88 -4.66
N ARG A 400 -2.13 -10.28 -5.68
CA ARG A 400 -3.05 -9.12 -5.53
C ARG A 400 -4.44 -9.61 -5.16
N VAL A 401 -4.95 -10.57 -5.94
CA VAL A 401 -6.29 -11.16 -5.75
C VAL A 401 -6.42 -11.84 -4.37
N ALA A 402 -5.33 -12.36 -3.80
CA ALA A 402 -5.34 -12.92 -2.44
C ALA A 402 -5.87 -11.93 -1.39
N LYS A 403 -5.49 -10.64 -1.46
CA LYS A 403 -5.96 -9.58 -0.56
C LYS A 403 -7.44 -9.29 -0.76
N TYR A 404 -7.91 -9.21 -2.01
CA TYR A 404 -9.33 -9.03 -2.32
C TYR A 404 -10.18 -10.21 -1.85
N ASN A 405 -9.70 -11.44 -2.07
CA ASN A 405 -10.37 -12.64 -1.58
C ASN A 405 -10.44 -12.68 -0.05
N GLN A 406 -9.41 -12.20 0.66
CA GLN A 406 -9.45 -12.10 2.12
C GLN A 406 -10.50 -11.09 2.58
N LEU A 407 -10.60 -9.93 1.92
CA LEU A 407 -11.62 -8.95 2.23
C LEU A 407 -13.05 -9.46 1.98
N ILE A 408 -13.27 -10.29 0.93
CA ILE A 408 -14.56 -10.95 0.69
C ILE A 408 -14.88 -11.92 1.84
N ARG A 409 -13.91 -12.71 2.34
CA ARG A 409 -14.13 -13.59 3.50
C ARG A 409 -14.46 -12.80 4.75
N ILE A 410 -13.78 -11.67 4.98
CA ILE A 410 -14.06 -10.79 6.12
C ILE A 410 -15.47 -10.18 6.00
N GLU A 411 -15.92 -9.79 4.80
CA GLU A 411 -17.28 -9.31 4.58
C GLU A 411 -18.32 -10.40 4.91
N GLU A 412 -18.09 -11.66 4.49
CA GLU A 412 -18.95 -12.81 4.85
C GLU A 412 -18.97 -13.07 6.36
N GLU A 413 -17.84 -12.99 7.05
CA GLU A 413 -17.74 -13.19 8.50
C GLU A 413 -18.49 -12.09 9.29
N LEU A 414 -18.47 -10.86 8.80
CA LEU A 414 -19.13 -9.71 9.40
C LEU A 414 -20.64 -9.69 9.13
N GLU A 415 -21.11 -10.37 8.09
CA GLU A 415 -22.53 -10.42 7.72
C GLU A 415 -23.20 -9.02 7.67
N ASP A 416 -24.33 -8.86 8.33
CA ASP A 416 -25.12 -7.61 8.34
C ASP A 416 -24.43 -6.43 9.06
N VAL A 417 -23.32 -6.65 9.77
CA VAL A 417 -22.57 -5.57 10.43
C VAL A 417 -21.41 -5.04 9.59
N ALA A 418 -21.12 -5.67 8.44
CA ALA A 418 -20.17 -5.15 7.47
C ALA A 418 -20.56 -3.76 6.98
N GLU A 419 -19.63 -2.82 6.97
CA GLU A 419 -19.87 -1.44 6.56
C GLU A 419 -18.99 -1.09 5.37
N TYR A 420 -19.59 -0.86 4.19
CA TYR A 420 -18.89 -0.31 3.03
C TYR A 420 -19.26 1.17 2.87
N ARG A 421 -18.30 2.06 3.14
CA ARG A 421 -18.56 3.51 3.22
C ARG A 421 -18.64 4.21 1.88
N GLY A 422 -18.12 3.61 0.81
CA GLY A 422 -18.08 4.22 -0.50
C GLY A 422 -17.47 5.63 -0.44
N LYS A 423 -18.13 6.63 -1.03
CA LYS A 423 -17.64 8.01 -1.03
C LYS A 423 -17.41 8.62 0.37
N LYS A 424 -18.08 8.10 1.41
CA LYS A 424 -17.89 8.59 2.80
C LYS A 424 -16.55 8.18 3.40
N ALA A 425 -15.79 7.28 2.75
CA ALA A 425 -14.42 6.97 3.14
C ALA A 425 -13.46 8.16 2.95
N PHE A 426 -13.84 9.14 2.16
CA PHE A 426 -13.10 10.38 1.89
C PHE A 426 -13.57 11.51 2.81
N PHE A 427 -13.51 11.30 4.12
CA PHE A 427 -13.95 12.27 5.13
C PHE A 427 -13.09 13.54 5.19
N ASN A 428 -11.93 13.53 4.56
CA ASN A 428 -11.00 14.65 4.41
C ASN A 428 -11.41 15.65 3.30
N LEU A 429 -12.39 15.30 2.45
CA LEU A 429 -12.90 16.17 1.38
C LEU A 429 -14.13 16.96 1.83
N LYS A 430 -14.33 18.18 1.27
CA LYS A 430 -15.46 19.06 1.57
C LYS A 430 -16.59 18.99 0.56
#